data_c23f2d6d94f1e663140b47f74fd37b6a
#
_entry.id   c23f2d6d94f1e663140b47f74fd37b6a
#
_cell.length_a   1.000
_cell.length_b   1.000
_cell.length_c   1.000
_cell.angle_alpha   90.00
_cell.angle_beta   90.00
_cell.angle_gamma   90.00
#
_symmetry.space_group_name_H-M   'P 1'
#
loop_
_entity.id
_entity.type
_entity.pdbx_description
1 polymer ?
#
loop_
_entity_poly.entity_id
_entity_poly.type
_entity_poly.pdbx_seq_one_letter_code
_entity_poly.pdbx_strand_id
1 'polypeptide(L)'
;TTVFVATTTEPDEAMRSFDLLRKIQKPEFKLRNPKRKPVILPANPKARRSFVLSPYYKTEAFALPEKMNLLVTGMDWLAKDKLAVCTYAGEVWIVDGATGPVGKMKFRRFARGMNEPMGVLVKDGKIHLGNKAEITRLSDTDKDGAADLFECVNRDWDYTGSYNSFSYGP
;
A
#
# COMPACT_ATOMS: atom_id res chain seq x y z
N THR A 1 -20.95 8.64 3.03
CA THR A 1 -20.36 9.40 1.89
C THR A 1 -21.29 10.58 1.64
N THR A 2 -20.81 11.78 1.92
CA THR A 2 -21.58 13.00 1.62
C THR A 2 -21.13 13.50 0.26
N VAL A 3 -22.07 13.57 -0.69
CA VAL A 3 -21.83 14.09 -2.01
C VAL A 3 -22.39 15.52 -2.04
N PHE A 4 -21.53 16.50 -2.32
CA PHE A 4 -21.96 17.87 -2.55
C PHE A 4 -22.05 18.13 -4.04
N VAL A 5 -23.20 18.59 -4.49
CA VAL A 5 -23.41 19.05 -5.87
C VAL A 5 -23.63 20.56 -5.79
N ALA A 6 -22.70 21.31 -6.35
CA ALA A 6 -22.89 22.75 -6.54
C ALA A 6 -23.29 23.00 -7.99
N THR A 7 -24.40 23.69 -8.19
CA THR A 7 -24.82 24.17 -9.51
C THR A 7 -24.67 25.69 -9.53
N THR A 8 -23.76 26.19 -10.36
CA THR A 8 -23.58 27.63 -10.62
C THR A 8 -23.31 27.83 -12.09
N THR A 9 -23.74 28.97 -12.61
CA THR A 9 -23.46 29.38 -13.98
C THR A 9 -22.12 30.11 -14.13
N GLU A 10 -21.48 30.44 -12.99
CA GLU A 10 -20.22 31.19 -12.95
C GLU A 10 -19.05 30.25 -12.54
N PRO A 11 -18.10 29.96 -13.45
CA PRO A 11 -16.97 29.06 -13.17
C PRO A 11 -16.12 29.46 -11.96
N ASP A 12 -15.91 30.76 -11.76
CA ASP A 12 -15.08 31.26 -10.65
C ASP A 12 -15.76 31.07 -9.29
N GLU A 13 -17.09 31.10 -9.23
CA GLU A 13 -17.86 30.85 -8.01
C GLU A 13 -17.86 29.39 -7.67
N ALA A 14 -17.89 28.49 -8.67
CA ALA A 14 -17.73 27.08 -8.50
C ALA A 14 -16.34 26.73 -7.93
N MET A 15 -15.27 27.33 -8.46
CA MET A 15 -13.91 27.13 -7.96
C MET A 15 -13.74 27.63 -6.52
N ARG A 16 -14.27 28.80 -6.17
CA ARG A 16 -14.24 29.32 -4.79
C ARG A 16 -14.99 28.41 -3.82
N SER A 17 -16.13 27.89 -4.24
CA SER A 17 -16.92 26.94 -3.45
C SER A 17 -16.17 25.62 -3.26
N PHE A 18 -15.47 25.11 -4.28
CA PHE A 18 -14.60 23.94 -4.20
C PHE A 18 -13.42 24.17 -3.24
N ASP A 19 -12.76 25.32 -3.31
CA ASP A 19 -11.65 25.66 -2.41
C ASP A 19 -12.12 25.82 -0.96
N LEU A 20 -13.32 26.35 -0.75
CA LEU A 20 -13.92 26.43 0.58
C LEU A 20 -14.24 25.04 1.12
N LEU A 21 -14.79 24.15 0.30
CA LEU A 21 -15.06 22.76 0.65
C LEU A 21 -13.77 21.96 0.90
N ARG A 22 -12.70 22.19 0.13
CA ARG A 22 -11.35 21.64 0.39
C ARG A 22 -10.79 22.08 1.75
N LYS A 23 -11.03 23.33 2.16
CA LYS A 23 -10.59 23.85 3.47
C LYS A 23 -11.40 23.29 4.64
N ILE A 24 -12.69 23.01 4.43
CA ILE A 24 -13.59 22.45 5.45
C ILE A 24 -13.42 20.93 5.58
N GLN A 25 -13.15 20.26 4.48
CA GLN A 25 -12.87 18.83 4.45
C GLN A 25 -11.36 18.57 4.63
N LYS A 26 -10.88 18.68 5.85
CA LYS A 26 -9.86 17.73 6.32
C LYS A 26 -10.63 16.55 6.89
N PRO A 27 -10.94 15.52 6.12
CA PRO A 27 -11.48 14.32 6.72
C PRO A 27 -10.35 13.66 7.47
N GLU A 28 -10.27 13.87 8.78
CA GLU A 28 -9.65 12.87 9.63
C GLU A 28 -10.51 11.60 9.55
N PHE A 29 -10.38 10.89 8.45
CA PHE A 29 -11.01 9.60 8.27
C PHE A 29 -10.21 8.61 9.12
N LYS A 30 -10.47 8.58 10.41
CA LYS A 30 -10.01 7.51 11.31
C LYS A 30 -10.91 6.31 11.11
N LEU A 31 -10.68 5.53 10.06
CA LEU A 31 -11.16 4.17 9.99
C LEU A 31 -10.43 3.36 11.07
N ARG A 32 -10.94 3.37 12.29
CA ARG A 32 -10.56 2.38 13.30
C ARG A 32 -11.05 1.03 12.81
N ASN A 33 -10.16 0.26 12.25
CA ASN A 33 -10.42 -1.13 11.98
C ASN A 33 -10.63 -1.82 13.34
N PRO A 34 -11.77 -2.51 13.58
CA PRO A 34 -11.94 -3.24 14.83
C PRO A 34 -10.78 -4.23 14.97
N LYS A 35 -10.22 -4.32 16.17
CA LYS A 35 -9.07 -5.17 16.53
C LYS A 35 -9.08 -6.50 15.78
N ARG A 36 -8.40 -6.57 14.67
CA ARG A 36 -8.21 -7.80 13.90
C ARG A 36 -6.77 -8.24 14.13
N LYS A 37 -6.59 -9.46 14.61
CA LYS A 37 -5.26 -10.05 14.71
C LYS A 37 -4.63 -10.05 13.31
N PRO A 38 -3.38 -9.61 13.16
CA PRO A 38 -2.69 -9.61 11.87
C PRO A 38 -2.62 -11.05 11.33
N VAL A 39 -2.81 -11.19 10.03
CA VAL A 39 -2.62 -12.48 9.35
C VAL A 39 -1.13 -12.66 9.15
N ILE A 40 -0.55 -13.66 9.82
CA ILE A 40 0.87 -14.01 9.70
C ILE A 40 0.97 -15.39 9.08
N LEU A 41 1.66 -15.50 7.95
CA LEU A 41 1.84 -16.73 7.21
C LEU A 41 3.33 -17.09 7.18
N PRO A 42 3.70 -18.34 7.50
CA PRO A 42 5.08 -18.81 7.38
C PRO A 42 5.45 -19.02 5.91
N ALA A 43 6.72 -18.87 5.60
CA ALA A 43 7.25 -19.29 4.31
C ALA A 43 7.00 -20.79 4.07
N ASN A 44 6.76 -21.15 2.80
CA ASN A 44 6.67 -22.55 2.39
C ASN A 44 8.06 -23.06 1.95
N PRO A 45 8.77 -23.89 2.75
CA PRO A 45 10.11 -24.36 2.39
C PRO A 45 10.16 -25.15 1.08
N LYS A 46 9.03 -25.75 0.68
CA LYS A 46 8.92 -26.52 -0.58
C LYS A 46 8.82 -25.62 -1.82
N ALA A 47 8.49 -24.34 -1.65
CA ALA A 47 8.41 -23.38 -2.75
C ALA A 47 9.76 -22.73 -3.09
N ARG A 48 10.83 -23.14 -2.42
CA ARG A 48 12.18 -22.60 -2.66
C ARG A 48 12.63 -22.92 -4.09
N ARG A 49 12.98 -21.87 -4.83
CA ARG A 49 13.58 -21.97 -6.16
C ARG A 49 14.82 -21.11 -6.22
N SER A 50 15.88 -21.62 -6.78
CA SER A 50 17.09 -20.86 -7.11
C SER A 50 17.24 -20.84 -8.63
N PHE A 51 17.69 -19.71 -9.15
CA PHE A 51 17.91 -19.52 -10.58
C PHE A 51 19.33 -19.00 -10.79
N VAL A 52 20.00 -19.45 -11.83
CA VAL A 52 21.26 -18.87 -12.25
C VAL A 52 20.93 -17.95 -13.44
N LEU A 53 20.71 -16.67 -13.16
CA LEU A 53 20.47 -15.66 -14.19
C LEU A 53 21.76 -14.99 -14.65
N SER A 54 22.81 -15.04 -13.84
CA SER A 54 24.09 -14.43 -14.10
C SER A 54 25.20 -15.14 -13.31
N PRO A 55 26.42 -15.26 -13.84
CA PRO A 55 27.54 -15.81 -13.07
C PRO A 55 27.96 -14.93 -11.89
N TYR A 56 27.52 -13.65 -11.87
CA TYR A 56 27.89 -12.68 -10.84
C TYR A 56 26.89 -12.59 -9.67
N TYR A 57 25.68 -13.15 -9.84
CA TYR A 57 24.60 -13.00 -8.85
C TYR A 57 23.96 -14.34 -8.52
N LYS A 58 23.81 -14.60 -7.24
CA LYS A 58 22.97 -15.69 -6.76
C LYS A 58 21.52 -15.19 -6.66
N THR A 59 20.62 -15.82 -7.38
CA THR A 59 19.19 -15.47 -7.35
C THR A 59 18.43 -16.57 -6.59
N GLU A 60 17.69 -16.16 -5.56
CA GLU A 60 16.80 -17.04 -4.82
C GLU A 60 15.38 -16.45 -4.81
N ALA A 61 14.37 -17.23 -5.16
CA ALA A 61 13.00 -16.82 -5.02
C ALA A 61 12.55 -16.87 -3.56
N PHE A 62 11.74 -15.92 -3.14
CA PHE A 62 11.08 -15.99 -1.84
C PHE A 62 10.18 -17.23 -1.78
N ALA A 63 10.27 -17.97 -0.68
CA ALA A 63 9.43 -19.14 -0.44
C ALA A 63 8.04 -18.68 0.01
N LEU A 64 7.20 -18.29 -0.96
CA LEU A 64 5.85 -17.80 -0.67
C LEU A 64 5.04 -18.84 0.12
N PRO A 65 4.20 -18.40 1.05
CA PRO A 65 3.25 -19.28 1.73
C PRO A 65 2.38 -20.07 0.75
N GLU A 66 1.88 -21.22 1.18
CA GLU A 66 1.03 -22.04 0.35
C GLU A 66 -0.22 -21.27 -0.10
N LYS A 67 -0.57 -21.38 -1.36
CA LYS A 67 -1.69 -20.70 -2.02
C LYS A 67 -1.61 -19.16 -2.05
N MET A 68 -0.47 -18.56 -1.63
CA MET A 68 -0.27 -17.14 -1.76
C MET A 68 0.20 -16.81 -3.18
N ASN A 69 -0.51 -15.90 -3.83
CA ASN A 69 -0.14 -15.31 -5.11
C ASN A 69 0.05 -13.80 -4.92
N LEU A 70 1.27 -13.34 -5.00
CA LEU A 70 1.61 -11.92 -4.88
C LEU A 70 1.86 -11.34 -6.28
N LEU A 71 0.92 -10.56 -6.77
CA LEU A 71 1.15 -9.70 -7.92
C LEU A 71 1.80 -8.40 -7.42
N VAL A 72 3.11 -8.47 -7.18
CA VAL A 72 3.90 -7.37 -6.60
C VAL A 72 3.96 -6.20 -7.58
N THR A 73 3.61 -5.00 -7.12
CA THR A 73 3.64 -3.75 -7.88
C THR A 73 4.62 -2.73 -7.32
N GLY A 74 5.07 -2.93 -6.09
CA GLY A 74 6.09 -2.12 -5.47
C GLY A 74 6.62 -2.73 -4.18
N MET A 75 7.86 -2.37 -3.82
CA MET A 75 8.49 -2.81 -2.57
C MET A 75 9.51 -1.77 -2.09
N ASP A 76 9.62 -1.65 -0.77
CA ASP A 76 10.62 -0.81 -0.13
C ASP A 76 10.99 -1.34 1.26
N TRP A 77 12.18 -0.99 1.75
CA TRP A 77 12.66 -1.47 3.03
C TRP A 77 12.05 -0.71 4.20
N LEU A 78 11.28 -1.38 5.04
CA LEU A 78 10.76 -0.82 6.29
C LEU A 78 11.82 -0.83 7.39
N ALA A 79 12.71 -1.80 7.39
CA ALA A 79 13.85 -1.94 8.27
C ALA A 79 14.90 -2.86 7.62
N LYS A 80 16.04 -3.05 8.26
CA LYS A 80 17.17 -3.86 7.74
C LYS A 80 16.76 -5.25 7.22
N ASP A 81 15.77 -5.88 7.83
CA ASP A 81 15.31 -7.25 7.51
C ASP A 81 13.80 -7.31 7.26
N LYS A 82 13.15 -6.16 7.10
CA LYS A 82 11.70 -6.05 6.88
C LYS A 82 11.41 -5.35 5.58
N LEU A 83 10.79 -6.05 4.66
CA LEU A 83 10.40 -5.53 3.36
C LEU A 83 8.90 -5.26 3.34
N ALA A 84 8.52 -4.03 3.00
CA ALA A 84 7.14 -3.69 2.68
C ALA A 84 6.88 -3.98 1.21
N VAL A 85 5.79 -4.67 0.91
CA VAL A 85 5.41 -5.09 -0.44
C VAL A 85 3.96 -4.73 -0.68
N CYS A 86 3.66 -3.97 -1.73
CA CYS A 86 2.29 -3.78 -2.19
C CYS A 86 1.97 -4.67 -3.38
N THR A 87 0.69 -4.97 -3.55
CA THR A 87 0.20 -5.86 -4.59
C THR A 87 -0.90 -5.19 -5.41
N TYR A 88 -1.02 -5.58 -6.67
CA TYR A 88 -2.09 -5.13 -7.56
C TYR A 88 -3.49 -5.35 -6.96
N ALA A 89 -3.66 -6.43 -6.18
CA ALA A 89 -4.92 -6.75 -5.49
C ALA A 89 -5.25 -5.81 -4.32
N GLY A 90 -4.43 -4.79 -4.06
CA GLY A 90 -4.67 -3.80 -3.01
C GLY A 90 -4.30 -4.26 -1.61
N GLU A 91 -3.38 -5.19 -1.48
CA GLU A 91 -2.83 -5.63 -0.20
C GLU A 91 -1.43 -5.07 0.03
N VAL A 92 -1.09 -4.85 1.29
CA VAL A 92 0.27 -4.53 1.74
C VAL A 92 0.73 -5.62 2.70
N TRP A 93 1.88 -6.17 2.39
CA TRP A 93 2.50 -7.21 3.19
C TRP A 93 3.84 -6.75 3.73
N ILE A 94 4.14 -7.13 4.96
CA ILE A 94 5.48 -7.00 5.53
C ILE A 94 6.11 -8.41 5.52
N VAL A 95 7.28 -8.50 4.90
CA VAL A 95 8.09 -9.71 4.89
C VAL A 95 9.15 -9.56 5.96
N ASP A 96 8.96 -10.22 7.08
CA ASP A 96 9.94 -10.27 8.16
C ASP A 96 11.02 -11.32 7.83
N GLY A 97 12.29 -10.99 8.09
CA GLY A 97 13.43 -11.85 7.79
C GLY A 97 13.82 -11.86 6.30
N ALA A 98 13.52 -10.80 5.56
CA ALA A 98 13.71 -10.71 4.11
C ALA A 98 15.18 -10.81 3.65
N THR A 99 16.14 -10.49 4.52
CA THR A 99 17.58 -10.65 4.27
C THR A 99 18.15 -11.99 4.75
N GLY A 100 17.35 -12.79 5.42
CA GLY A 100 17.72 -14.09 5.98
C GLY A 100 17.44 -15.26 5.06
N PRO A 101 17.55 -16.48 5.59
CA PRO A 101 17.22 -17.69 4.84
C PRO A 101 15.75 -17.68 4.38
N VAL A 102 15.52 -17.85 3.07
CA VAL A 102 14.17 -17.74 2.45
C VAL A 102 13.11 -18.65 3.08
N GLY A 103 13.50 -19.80 3.65
CA GLY A 103 12.58 -20.70 4.34
C GLY A 103 12.16 -20.26 5.75
N LYS A 104 12.75 -19.19 6.30
CA LYS A 104 12.45 -18.65 7.63
C LYS A 104 11.67 -17.35 7.59
N MET A 105 11.38 -16.82 6.41
CA MET A 105 10.61 -15.60 6.24
C MET A 105 9.19 -15.75 6.78
N LYS A 106 8.64 -14.66 7.27
CA LYS A 106 7.22 -14.57 7.67
C LYS A 106 6.54 -13.46 6.88
N PHE A 107 5.38 -13.76 6.35
CA PHE A 107 4.58 -12.82 5.59
C PHE A 107 3.41 -12.35 6.46
N ARG A 108 3.40 -11.09 6.81
CA ARG A 108 2.37 -10.48 7.63
C ARG A 108 1.57 -9.48 6.79
N ARG A 109 0.26 -9.69 6.70
CA ARG A 109 -0.59 -8.72 6.01
C ARG A 109 -0.78 -7.49 6.87
N PHE A 110 -0.24 -6.37 6.41
CA PHE A 110 -0.27 -5.08 7.09
C PHE A 110 -1.53 -4.28 6.77
N ALA A 111 -1.95 -4.27 5.50
CA ALA A 111 -3.15 -3.57 5.07
C ALA A 111 -3.83 -4.29 3.90
N ARG A 112 -5.08 -3.93 3.63
CA ARG A 112 -5.85 -4.34 2.45
C ARG A 112 -6.88 -3.30 2.07
N GLY A 113 -7.42 -3.39 0.86
CA GLY A 113 -8.47 -2.50 0.36
C GLY A 113 -7.91 -1.25 -0.32
N MET A 114 -6.64 -1.29 -0.71
CA MET A 114 -6.03 -0.24 -1.54
C MET A 114 -6.52 -0.36 -2.99
N ASN A 115 -6.57 0.76 -3.68
CA ASN A 115 -7.04 0.80 -5.06
C ASN A 115 -5.85 0.70 -6.03
N GLU A 116 -5.52 -0.54 -6.45
CA GLU A 116 -4.47 -0.84 -7.44
C GLU A 116 -3.17 -0.06 -7.18
N PRO A 117 -2.54 -0.22 -5.99
CA PRO A 117 -1.32 0.51 -5.68
C PRO A 117 -0.19 0.05 -6.61
N MET A 118 0.52 1.02 -7.22
CA MET A 118 1.60 0.78 -8.18
C MET A 118 2.96 1.25 -7.67
N GLY A 119 3.07 1.46 -6.37
CA GLY A 119 4.32 1.79 -5.71
C GLY A 119 4.18 1.91 -4.22
N VAL A 120 5.28 1.74 -3.52
CA VAL A 120 5.40 1.89 -2.08
C VAL A 120 6.69 2.63 -1.74
N LEU A 121 6.60 3.56 -0.81
CA LEU A 121 7.72 4.28 -0.23
C LEU A 121 7.64 4.19 1.29
N VAL A 122 8.75 3.84 1.91
CA VAL A 122 8.92 3.94 3.36
C VAL A 122 9.65 5.23 3.68
N LYS A 123 8.98 6.13 4.39
CA LYS A 123 9.55 7.39 4.85
C LYS A 123 9.20 7.60 6.32
N ASP A 124 10.22 7.90 7.13
CA ASP A 124 10.07 8.12 8.58
C ASP A 124 9.35 6.97 9.30
N GLY A 125 9.65 5.72 8.89
CA GLY A 125 9.04 4.50 9.42
C GLY A 125 7.57 4.29 9.06
N LYS A 126 7.01 5.12 8.16
CA LYS A 126 5.62 5.02 7.67
C LYS A 126 5.58 4.58 6.22
N ILE A 127 4.58 3.81 5.89
CA ILE A 127 4.37 3.29 4.55
C ILE A 127 3.45 4.24 3.77
N HIS A 128 3.92 4.70 2.62
CA HIS A 128 3.16 5.50 1.67
C HIS A 128 2.93 4.68 0.40
N LEU A 129 1.72 4.70 -0.10
CA LEU A 129 1.30 3.96 -1.29
C LEU A 129 0.83 4.91 -2.38
N GLY A 130 1.34 4.74 -3.59
CA GLY A 130 0.78 5.35 -4.78
C GLY A 130 -0.43 4.54 -5.25
N ASN A 131 -1.61 4.92 -4.77
CA ASN A 131 -2.88 4.38 -5.25
C ASN A 131 -3.30 5.07 -6.54
N LYS A 132 -4.29 4.50 -7.23
CA LYS A 132 -4.78 5.02 -8.51
C LYS A 132 -5.18 6.51 -8.47
N ALA A 133 -5.77 6.96 -7.37
CA ALA A 133 -6.32 8.31 -7.22
C ALA A 133 -5.68 9.14 -6.09
N GLU A 134 -4.73 8.58 -5.34
CA GLU A 134 -4.15 9.28 -4.20
C GLU A 134 -2.86 8.64 -3.69
N ILE A 135 -2.07 9.39 -2.93
CA ILE A 135 -1.05 8.83 -2.06
C ILE A 135 -1.66 8.59 -0.69
N THR A 136 -1.72 7.34 -0.27
CA THR A 136 -2.21 6.96 1.04
C THR A 136 -1.05 6.64 1.98
N ARG A 137 -1.03 7.25 3.16
CA ARG A 137 -0.12 6.89 4.25
C ARG A 137 -0.80 5.91 5.20
N LEU A 138 -0.10 4.82 5.50
CA LEU A 138 -0.55 3.78 6.42
C LEU A 138 0.17 3.90 7.75
N SER A 139 -0.56 3.78 8.84
CA SER A 139 -0.01 3.72 10.19
C SER A 139 -0.68 2.63 11.01
N ASP A 140 0.12 1.99 11.85
CA ASP A 140 -0.29 1.04 12.88
C ASP A 140 -0.20 1.80 14.21
N THR A 141 -1.33 2.33 14.70
CA THR A 141 -1.34 3.23 15.86
C THR A 141 -1.44 2.48 17.18
N ASP A 142 -2.00 1.28 17.17
CA ASP A 142 -2.14 0.42 18.36
C ASP A 142 -1.04 -0.65 18.46
N LYS A 143 -0.13 -0.71 17.46
CA LYS A 143 1.04 -1.59 17.41
C LYS A 143 0.68 -3.08 17.42
N ASP A 144 -0.45 -3.44 16.84
CA ASP A 144 -0.86 -4.84 16.69
C ASP A 144 -0.25 -5.53 15.47
N GLY A 145 0.43 -4.76 14.60
CA GLY A 145 1.12 -5.22 13.41
C GLY A 145 0.28 -5.13 12.13
N ALA A 146 -0.88 -4.50 12.18
CA ALA A 146 -1.71 -4.16 11.03
C ALA A 146 -2.02 -2.66 11.02
N ALA A 147 -2.18 -2.08 9.84
CA ALA A 147 -2.56 -0.68 9.73
C ALA A 147 -4.01 -0.47 10.17
N ASP A 148 -4.22 0.50 11.05
CA ASP A 148 -5.51 0.93 11.57
C ASP A 148 -5.85 2.38 11.19
N LEU A 149 -4.86 3.15 10.69
CA LEU A 149 -5.03 4.51 10.21
C LEU A 149 -4.58 4.63 8.76
N PHE A 150 -5.47 5.13 7.92
CA PHE A 150 -5.28 5.36 6.49
C PHE A 150 -5.51 6.84 6.22
N GLU A 151 -4.47 7.54 5.77
CA GLU A 151 -4.49 8.99 5.58
C GLU A 151 -4.22 9.32 4.11
N CYS A 152 -5.11 10.04 3.46
CA CYS A 152 -4.82 10.63 2.16
C CYS A 152 -3.82 11.77 2.35
N VAL A 153 -2.61 11.60 1.81
CA VAL A 153 -1.53 12.60 1.91
C VAL A 153 -1.58 13.57 0.75
N ASN A 154 -1.86 13.07 -0.44
CA ASN A 154 -1.98 13.86 -1.67
C ASN A 154 -2.93 13.17 -2.66
N ARG A 155 -3.74 13.98 -3.34
CA ARG A 155 -4.65 13.58 -4.43
C ARG A 155 -4.77 14.67 -5.50
N ASP A 156 -3.68 15.39 -5.74
CA ASP A 156 -3.70 16.60 -6.61
C ASP A 156 -3.63 16.26 -8.09
N TRP A 157 -3.77 15.00 -8.48
CA TRP A 157 -3.89 14.59 -9.88
C TRP A 157 -5.27 14.05 -10.20
N ASP A 158 -5.63 14.18 -11.48
CA ASP A 158 -6.89 13.67 -11.99
C ASP A 158 -6.83 12.16 -12.23
N TYR A 159 -7.96 11.53 -12.00
CA TYR A 159 -8.20 10.12 -12.30
C TYR A 159 -9.32 9.99 -13.32
N THR A 160 -9.00 9.47 -14.49
CA THR A 160 -9.95 9.40 -15.62
C THR A 160 -10.98 8.28 -15.51
N GLY A 161 -10.84 7.37 -14.54
CA GLY A 161 -11.67 6.17 -14.42
C GLY A 161 -11.36 5.10 -15.47
N SER A 162 -10.40 5.34 -16.37
CA SER A 162 -9.98 4.34 -17.36
C SER A 162 -9.30 3.15 -16.69
N TYR A 163 -9.58 1.95 -17.18
CA TYR A 163 -8.94 0.72 -16.73
C TYR A 163 -7.41 0.77 -16.86
N ASN A 164 -6.91 1.41 -17.90
CA ASN A 164 -5.47 1.53 -18.18
C ASN A 164 -4.82 2.77 -17.55
N SER A 165 -5.52 3.50 -16.70
CA SER A 165 -4.97 4.67 -16.01
C SER A 165 -4.32 4.23 -14.70
N PHE A 166 -2.99 4.20 -14.66
CA PHE A 166 -2.21 3.86 -13.46
C PHE A 166 -1.38 5.05 -13.01
N SER A 167 -1.31 5.26 -11.69
CA SER A 167 -0.41 6.22 -11.06
C SER A 167 0.77 5.46 -10.48
N TYR A 168 1.97 5.68 -11.01
CA TYR A 168 3.20 5.04 -10.55
C TYR A 168 3.90 5.93 -9.53
N GLY A 169 4.46 5.32 -8.51
CA GLY A 169 5.12 5.99 -7.40
C GLY A 169 4.45 5.71 -6.06
N PRO A 170 4.82 6.35 -4.96
CA PRO A 170 5.77 7.44 -4.77
C PRO A 170 7.22 7.03 -4.87
#